data_7ec41f0a87700d85079ed1a367459099
#
_entry.id   7ec41f0a87700d85079ed1a367459099
#
_cell.length_a   1.000
_cell.length_b   1.000
_cell.length_c   1.000
_cell.angle_alpha   90.00
_cell.angle_beta   90.00
_cell.angle_gamma   90.00
#
_symmetry.space_group_name_H-M   'P 1'
#
loop_
_entity.id
_entity.type
_entity.pdbx_description
1 polymer ?
#
loop_
_entity_poly.entity_id
_entity_poly.type
_entity_poly.pdbx_seq_one_letter_code
_entity_poly.pdbx_strand_id
1 'polypeptide(L)'
;MKLDNNRNKLILLGIVLLIIAGVVVVLLKGLNVPLTTQKHDQVSIVVAKPITIEDAKGICKEVFGDKKHEVKIIEIFNDTYSVEALSISEEEKNELVDKTNQKFETEIQAENVSINSIDKVRLRDMFLPYFIPLAISAVCIYVYIGFRFRDYSFGKILLSITCNIIVTEAIVLSLIAICRIPANRVTFFMMVAIALVEIIVYLIYKDNKIKNSKK
;
A
#
# COMPACT_ATOMS: atom_id res chain seq x y z
N MET A 1 20.93 20.44 24.38
CA MET A 1 21.73 19.27 23.99
C MET A 1 22.43 19.60 22.67
N LYS A 2 23.72 19.96 22.72
CA LYS A 2 24.53 20.17 21.50
C LYS A 2 24.85 18.78 20.96
N LEU A 3 24.04 18.29 20.03
CA LEU A 3 24.36 17.10 19.25
C LEU A 3 25.65 17.38 18.46
N ASP A 4 26.59 16.47 18.58
CA ASP A 4 27.90 16.55 17.92
C ASP A 4 27.69 16.78 16.40
N ASN A 5 28.25 17.85 15.86
CA ASN A 5 28.01 18.28 14.46
C ASN A 5 28.33 17.16 13.45
N ASN A 6 29.27 16.28 13.78
CA ASN A 6 29.65 15.14 12.95
C ASN A 6 28.58 14.03 12.97
N ARG A 7 27.92 13.77 14.11
CA ARG A 7 26.83 12.78 14.20
C ARG A 7 25.60 13.19 13.41
N ASN A 8 25.25 14.48 13.45
CA ASN A 8 24.13 15.01 12.64
C ASN A 8 24.41 14.94 11.15
N LYS A 9 25.64 15.21 10.71
CA LYS A 9 26.04 15.06 9.30
C LYS A 9 25.97 13.61 8.84
N LEU A 10 26.37 12.67 9.69
CA LEU A 10 26.33 11.24 9.37
C LEU A 10 24.90 10.72 9.26
N ILE A 11 24.00 11.16 10.15
CA ILE A 11 22.56 10.84 10.06
C ILE A 11 21.96 11.40 8.77
N LEU A 12 22.25 12.67 8.46
CA LEU A 12 21.76 13.30 7.22
C LEU A 12 22.24 12.55 5.97
N LEU A 13 23.53 12.16 5.95
CA LEU A 13 24.09 11.37 4.87
C LEU A 13 23.38 10.02 4.72
N GLY A 14 23.10 9.34 5.84
CA GLY A 14 22.34 8.07 5.84
C GLY A 14 20.94 8.23 5.25
N ILE A 15 20.23 9.30 5.62
CA ILE A 15 18.90 9.61 5.07
C ILE A 15 18.97 9.83 3.56
N VAL A 16 19.92 10.63 3.09
CA VAL A 16 20.10 10.91 1.66
C VAL A 16 20.41 9.63 0.89
N LEU A 17 21.32 8.78 1.40
CA LEU A 17 21.63 7.50 0.77
C LEU A 17 20.43 6.56 0.72
N LEU A 18 19.62 6.51 1.77
CA LEU A 18 18.41 5.70 1.81
C LEU A 18 17.38 6.17 0.76
N ILE A 19 17.17 7.49 0.62
CA ILE A 19 16.28 8.06 -0.39
C ILE A 19 16.78 7.74 -1.79
N ILE A 20 18.09 7.89 -2.05
CA ILE A 20 18.69 7.54 -3.34
C ILE A 20 18.50 6.06 -3.64
N ALA A 21 18.75 5.17 -2.67
CA ALA A 21 18.54 3.74 -2.84
C ALA A 21 17.07 3.40 -3.19
N GLY A 22 16.12 4.03 -2.49
CA GLY A 22 14.70 3.89 -2.80
C GLY A 22 14.34 4.32 -4.23
N VAL A 23 14.83 5.48 -4.65
CA VAL A 23 14.62 5.98 -6.02
C VAL A 23 15.23 5.02 -7.05
N VAL A 24 16.44 4.52 -6.84
CA VAL A 24 17.08 3.54 -7.74
C VAL A 24 16.25 2.27 -7.83
N VAL A 25 15.74 1.74 -6.71
CA VAL A 25 14.86 0.55 -6.72
C VAL A 25 13.59 0.81 -7.52
N VAL A 26 12.96 1.98 -7.35
CA VAL A 26 11.76 2.36 -8.14
C VAL A 26 12.07 2.46 -9.63
N LEU A 27 13.20 3.04 -10.00
CA LEU A 27 13.59 3.17 -11.42
C LEU A 27 13.91 1.82 -12.07
N LEU A 28 14.56 0.91 -11.34
CA LEU A 28 14.98 -0.39 -11.89
C LEU A 28 13.87 -1.44 -11.87
N LYS A 29 13.07 -1.49 -10.79
CA LYS A 29 12.09 -2.56 -10.57
C LYS A 29 10.63 -2.07 -10.52
N GLY A 30 10.40 -0.77 -10.59
CA GLY A 30 9.10 -0.16 -10.37
C GLY A 30 8.59 -0.34 -8.93
N LEU A 31 7.44 0.24 -8.63
CA LEU A 31 6.72 -0.02 -7.39
C LEU A 31 6.10 -1.43 -7.42
N ASN A 32 6.04 -2.09 -6.27
CA ASN A 32 5.32 -3.35 -6.15
C ASN A 32 3.81 -3.06 -6.14
N VAL A 33 3.18 -3.23 -7.30
CA VAL A 33 1.75 -3.00 -7.47
C VAL A 33 1.01 -4.32 -7.22
N PRO A 34 -0.06 -4.35 -6.39
CA PRO A 34 -0.88 -5.53 -6.18
C PRO A 34 -1.46 -6.07 -7.48
N LEU A 35 -1.69 -7.38 -7.54
CA LEU A 35 -2.29 -8.03 -8.70
C LEU A 35 -3.65 -7.43 -9.04
N THR A 36 -4.46 -7.16 -8.01
CA THR A 36 -5.81 -6.56 -8.10
C THR A 36 -5.87 -5.20 -8.79
N THR A 37 -4.75 -4.48 -8.92
CA THR A 37 -4.68 -3.18 -9.62
C THR A 37 -4.09 -3.29 -11.03
N GLN A 38 -3.57 -4.45 -11.42
CA GLN A 38 -3.06 -4.73 -12.75
C GLN A 38 -4.18 -5.37 -13.60
N LYS A 39 -4.02 -5.41 -14.92
CA LYS A 39 -4.88 -6.27 -15.74
C LYS A 39 -4.58 -7.72 -15.34
N HIS A 40 -5.60 -8.47 -14.98
CA HIS A 40 -5.47 -9.84 -14.52
C HIS A 40 -6.71 -10.64 -14.90
N ASP A 41 -6.54 -11.95 -14.95
CA ASP A 41 -7.63 -12.87 -15.16
C ASP A 41 -8.05 -13.47 -13.82
N GLN A 42 -9.35 -13.62 -13.66
CA GLN A 42 -9.99 -14.20 -12.48
C GLN A 42 -10.80 -15.42 -12.90
N VAL A 43 -10.63 -16.50 -12.14
CA VAL A 43 -11.45 -17.71 -12.24
C VAL A 43 -12.08 -17.94 -10.88
N SER A 44 -13.41 -18.12 -10.86
CA SER A 44 -14.18 -18.45 -9.66
C SER A 44 -14.74 -19.85 -9.78
N ILE A 45 -14.50 -20.71 -8.80
CA ILE A 45 -14.91 -22.09 -8.78
C ILE A 45 -15.82 -22.34 -7.58
N VAL A 46 -17.05 -22.79 -7.86
CA VAL A 46 -18.04 -23.17 -6.85
C VAL A 46 -17.91 -24.69 -6.62
N VAL A 47 -17.54 -25.07 -5.41
CA VAL A 47 -17.30 -26.48 -5.04
C VAL A 47 -18.51 -27.10 -4.34
N ALA A 48 -19.46 -26.28 -3.86
CA ALA A 48 -20.64 -26.69 -3.09
C ALA A 48 -20.31 -27.50 -1.81
N LYS A 49 -19.06 -27.38 -1.33
CA LYS A 49 -18.58 -27.94 -0.06
C LYS A 49 -17.75 -26.89 0.66
N PRO A 50 -17.68 -26.87 2.01
CA PRO A 50 -16.84 -25.94 2.74
C PRO A 50 -15.36 -26.09 2.35
N ILE A 51 -14.72 -24.98 1.99
CA ILE A 51 -13.32 -24.93 1.55
C ILE A 51 -12.51 -24.12 2.53
N THR A 52 -11.30 -24.60 2.86
CA THR A 52 -10.33 -23.79 3.59
C THR A 52 -9.42 -23.03 2.62
N ILE A 53 -8.92 -21.87 3.06
CA ILE A 53 -7.97 -21.08 2.24
C ILE A 53 -6.68 -21.87 1.95
N GLU A 54 -6.30 -22.76 2.86
CA GLU A 54 -5.11 -23.60 2.73
C GLU A 54 -5.27 -24.64 1.63
N ASP A 55 -6.45 -25.27 1.55
CA ASP A 55 -6.77 -26.21 0.50
C ASP A 55 -6.78 -25.56 -0.89
N ALA A 56 -7.42 -24.41 -1.01
CA ALA A 56 -7.46 -23.66 -2.26
C ALA A 56 -6.05 -23.20 -2.68
N LYS A 57 -5.24 -22.71 -1.74
CA LYS A 57 -3.83 -22.34 -2.00
C LYS A 57 -2.98 -23.55 -2.41
N GLY A 58 -3.23 -24.71 -1.83
CA GLY A 58 -2.54 -25.95 -2.20
C GLY A 58 -2.76 -26.32 -3.66
N ILE A 59 -4.01 -26.33 -4.11
CA ILE A 59 -4.39 -26.59 -5.50
C ILE A 59 -3.75 -25.55 -6.44
N CYS A 60 -3.90 -24.26 -6.12
CA CYS A 60 -3.36 -23.19 -6.95
C CYS A 60 -1.83 -23.24 -7.06
N LYS A 61 -1.12 -23.62 -5.99
CA LYS A 61 0.33 -23.76 -6.02
C LYS A 61 0.77 -24.90 -6.94
N GLU A 62 0.01 -25.98 -7.02
CA GLU A 62 0.31 -27.10 -7.91
C GLU A 62 0.11 -26.74 -9.38
N VAL A 63 -0.93 -25.93 -9.71
CA VAL A 63 -1.25 -25.53 -11.08
C VAL A 63 -0.38 -24.36 -11.55
N PHE A 64 -0.23 -23.34 -10.72
CA PHE A 64 0.45 -22.09 -11.12
C PHE A 64 1.94 -22.07 -10.77
N GLY A 65 2.44 -22.98 -9.90
CA GLY A 65 3.83 -23.04 -9.46
C GLY A 65 4.33 -21.69 -8.95
N ASP A 66 5.38 -21.16 -9.59
CA ASP A 66 5.99 -19.86 -9.24
C ASP A 66 5.28 -18.63 -9.86
N LYS A 67 4.25 -18.84 -10.67
CA LYS A 67 3.46 -17.76 -11.27
C LYS A 67 2.75 -16.98 -10.17
N LYS A 68 2.86 -15.64 -10.20
CA LYS A 68 2.20 -14.78 -9.22
C LYS A 68 0.68 -14.94 -9.32
N HIS A 69 0.08 -15.45 -8.27
CA HIS A 69 -1.37 -15.64 -8.14
C HIS A 69 -1.85 -15.22 -6.75
N GLU A 70 -3.11 -14.92 -6.64
CA GLU A 70 -3.79 -14.60 -5.38
C GLU A 70 -5.06 -15.45 -5.27
N VAL A 71 -5.28 -16.04 -4.10
CA VAL A 71 -6.43 -16.92 -3.83
C VAL A 71 -7.29 -16.27 -2.78
N LYS A 72 -8.59 -16.17 -3.04
CA LYS A 72 -9.60 -15.62 -2.12
C LYS A 72 -10.75 -16.60 -1.98
N ILE A 73 -11.27 -16.74 -0.76
CA ILE A 73 -12.52 -17.44 -0.52
C ILE A 73 -13.65 -16.41 -0.48
N ILE A 74 -14.76 -16.74 -1.11
CA ILE A 74 -15.97 -15.93 -1.04
C ILE A 74 -16.71 -16.30 0.25
N GLU A 75 -16.60 -15.42 1.26
CA GLU A 75 -17.00 -15.68 2.65
C GLU A 75 -18.49 -15.94 2.87
N ILE A 76 -19.36 -15.59 1.89
CA ILE A 76 -20.82 -15.69 2.09
C ILE A 76 -21.27 -17.14 2.29
N PHE A 77 -20.65 -18.11 1.61
CA PHE A 77 -21.03 -19.52 1.66
C PHE A 77 -19.87 -20.46 2.00
N ASN A 78 -18.61 -19.96 1.97
CA ASN A 78 -17.37 -20.75 2.15
C ASN A 78 -17.26 -21.98 1.22
N ASP A 79 -17.98 -21.97 0.11
CA ASP A 79 -18.04 -23.04 -0.88
C ASP A 79 -17.44 -22.62 -2.23
N THR A 80 -17.01 -21.40 -2.33
CA THR A 80 -16.48 -20.80 -3.57
C THR A 80 -15.14 -20.18 -3.31
N TYR A 81 -14.16 -20.49 -4.15
CA TYR A 81 -12.89 -19.79 -4.16
C TYR A 81 -12.63 -19.12 -5.51
N SER A 82 -11.91 -18.03 -5.48
CA SER A 82 -11.51 -17.23 -6.63
C SER A 82 -10.00 -17.18 -6.72
N VAL A 83 -9.49 -17.40 -7.90
CA VAL A 83 -8.06 -17.30 -8.22
C VAL A 83 -7.85 -16.16 -9.18
N GLU A 84 -6.93 -15.27 -8.85
CA GLU A 84 -6.51 -14.15 -9.68
C GLU A 84 -5.05 -14.36 -10.11
N ALA A 85 -4.76 -14.24 -11.40
CA ALA A 85 -3.40 -14.31 -11.94
C ALA A 85 -3.25 -13.32 -13.12
N LEU A 86 -2.01 -12.95 -13.48
CA LEU A 86 -1.76 -12.01 -14.58
C LEU A 86 -2.35 -12.48 -15.92
N SER A 87 -2.38 -13.78 -16.14
CA SER A 87 -3.06 -14.45 -17.25
C SER A 87 -3.36 -15.86 -16.83
N ILE A 88 -4.51 -16.40 -17.21
CA ILE A 88 -4.89 -17.79 -16.96
C ILE A 88 -5.20 -18.40 -18.33
N SER A 89 -4.48 -19.46 -18.69
CA SER A 89 -4.77 -20.19 -19.92
C SER A 89 -5.95 -21.15 -19.74
N GLU A 90 -6.58 -21.57 -20.84
CA GLU A 90 -7.61 -22.59 -20.80
C GLU A 90 -7.11 -23.92 -20.25
N GLU A 91 -5.85 -24.23 -20.46
CA GLU A 91 -5.20 -25.45 -19.92
C GLU A 91 -5.08 -25.35 -18.38
N GLU A 92 -4.57 -24.21 -17.85
CA GLU A 92 -4.48 -23.96 -16.42
C GLU A 92 -5.86 -23.96 -15.74
N LYS A 93 -6.88 -23.42 -16.40
CA LYS A 93 -8.27 -23.46 -15.92
C LYS A 93 -8.77 -24.93 -15.81
N ASN A 94 -8.56 -25.72 -16.86
CA ASN A 94 -9.00 -27.12 -16.86
C ASN A 94 -8.27 -27.94 -15.79
N GLU A 95 -6.94 -27.78 -15.67
CA GLU A 95 -6.16 -28.43 -14.62
C GLU A 95 -6.62 -28.02 -13.21
N LEU A 96 -6.97 -26.74 -13.04
CA LEU A 96 -7.49 -26.23 -11.77
C LEU A 96 -8.83 -26.88 -11.40
N VAL A 97 -9.73 -27.05 -12.39
CA VAL A 97 -11.01 -27.77 -12.20
C VAL A 97 -10.78 -29.24 -11.89
N ASP A 98 -9.90 -29.91 -12.63
CA ASP A 98 -9.61 -31.35 -12.43
C ASP A 98 -9.03 -31.60 -11.04
N LYS A 99 -8.07 -30.80 -10.59
CA LYS A 99 -7.50 -30.93 -9.24
C LYS A 99 -8.50 -30.60 -8.14
N THR A 100 -9.40 -29.65 -8.40
CA THR A 100 -10.50 -29.34 -7.48
C THR A 100 -11.45 -30.50 -7.37
N ASN A 101 -11.85 -31.11 -8.50
CA ASN A 101 -12.70 -32.29 -8.54
C ASN A 101 -12.08 -33.47 -7.81
N GLN A 102 -10.76 -33.71 -8.01
CA GLN A 102 -10.04 -34.80 -7.33
C GLN A 102 -9.98 -34.58 -5.82
N LYS A 103 -9.71 -33.35 -5.38
CA LYS A 103 -9.52 -33.07 -3.95
C LYS A 103 -10.84 -33.06 -3.17
N PHE A 104 -11.90 -32.52 -3.77
CA PHE A 104 -13.19 -32.36 -3.10
C PHE A 104 -14.24 -33.41 -3.52
N GLU A 105 -13.88 -34.36 -4.38
CA GLU A 105 -14.79 -35.37 -4.91
C GLU A 105 -16.07 -34.74 -5.48
N THR A 106 -15.88 -33.82 -6.44
CA THR A 106 -16.94 -33.08 -7.11
C THR A 106 -16.88 -33.33 -8.62
N GLU A 107 -17.96 -33.03 -9.34
CA GLU A 107 -18.05 -33.16 -10.79
C GLU A 107 -18.29 -31.80 -11.45
N ILE A 108 -17.37 -30.86 -11.22
CA ILE A 108 -17.44 -29.51 -11.82
C ILE A 108 -17.00 -29.64 -13.28
N GLN A 109 -17.84 -29.19 -14.20
CA GLN A 109 -17.51 -29.15 -15.63
C GLN A 109 -16.71 -27.88 -15.94
N ALA A 110 -15.57 -28.03 -16.60
CA ALA A 110 -14.70 -26.90 -16.95
C ALA A 110 -15.39 -25.87 -17.87
N GLU A 111 -16.41 -26.29 -18.61
CA GLU A 111 -17.24 -25.42 -19.47
C GLU A 111 -18.08 -24.43 -18.68
N ASN A 112 -18.45 -24.78 -17.44
CA ASN A 112 -19.22 -23.91 -16.55
C ASN A 112 -18.35 -22.89 -15.79
N VAL A 113 -17.03 -22.99 -15.92
CA VAL A 113 -16.06 -22.10 -15.29
C VAL A 113 -15.53 -21.14 -16.33
N SER A 114 -15.81 -19.86 -16.14
CA SER A 114 -15.36 -18.80 -17.06
C SER A 114 -14.11 -18.09 -16.56
N ILE A 115 -13.23 -17.74 -17.49
CA ILE A 115 -12.12 -16.82 -17.22
C ILE A 115 -12.64 -15.41 -17.43
N ASN A 116 -12.67 -14.61 -16.36
CA ASN A 116 -13.06 -13.21 -16.41
C ASN A 116 -11.81 -12.32 -16.44
N SER A 117 -11.59 -11.59 -17.53
CA SER A 117 -10.48 -10.64 -17.61
C SER A 117 -10.90 -9.32 -16.97
N ILE A 118 -10.21 -8.93 -15.92
CA ILE A 118 -10.43 -7.70 -15.17
C ILE A 118 -9.43 -6.66 -15.64
N ASP A 119 -9.94 -5.52 -16.08
CA ASP A 119 -9.11 -4.44 -16.59
C ASP A 119 -8.31 -3.77 -15.48
N LYS A 120 -7.16 -3.22 -15.87
CA LYS A 120 -6.27 -2.47 -14.98
C LYS A 120 -6.99 -1.29 -14.33
N VAL A 121 -7.01 -1.26 -12.99
CA VAL A 121 -7.43 -0.09 -12.23
C VAL A 121 -6.29 0.93 -12.22
N ARG A 122 -6.53 2.13 -12.72
CA ARG A 122 -5.52 3.20 -12.66
C ARG A 122 -5.30 3.62 -11.22
N LEU A 123 -4.04 3.71 -10.78
CA LEU A 123 -3.69 4.18 -9.44
C LEU A 123 -4.36 5.54 -9.13
N ARG A 124 -4.42 6.43 -10.13
CA ARG A 124 -5.13 7.70 -9.99
C ARG A 124 -6.58 7.51 -9.53
N ASP A 125 -7.32 6.61 -10.17
CA ASP A 125 -8.74 6.43 -9.89
C ASP A 125 -8.97 5.77 -8.53
N MET A 126 -7.98 5.02 -8.04
CA MET A 126 -7.99 4.46 -6.69
C MET A 126 -7.82 5.52 -5.60
N PHE A 127 -7.04 6.58 -5.87
CA PHE A 127 -6.70 7.61 -4.87
C PHE A 127 -7.53 8.90 -5.03
N LEU A 128 -8.09 9.15 -6.22
CA LEU A 128 -8.84 10.35 -6.52
C LEU A 128 -9.98 10.66 -5.52
N PRO A 129 -10.78 9.69 -5.04
CA PRO A 129 -11.83 9.94 -4.05
C PRO A 129 -11.32 10.52 -2.73
N TYR A 130 -10.06 10.25 -2.38
CA TYR A 130 -9.45 10.70 -1.11
C TYR A 130 -8.75 12.05 -1.25
N PHE A 131 -8.48 12.50 -2.49
CA PHE A 131 -7.71 13.73 -2.72
C PHE A 131 -8.45 14.97 -2.20
N ILE A 132 -9.75 15.09 -2.44
CA ILE A 132 -10.55 16.25 -2.00
C ILE A 132 -10.62 16.33 -0.47
N PRO A 133 -11.00 15.26 0.29
CA PRO A 133 -10.99 15.28 1.74
C PRO A 133 -9.63 15.61 2.34
N LEU A 134 -8.54 15.08 1.75
CA LEU A 134 -7.17 15.37 2.20
C LEU A 134 -6.78 16.83 1.97
N ALA A 135 -7.14 17.40 0.81
CA ALA A 135 -6.87 18.80 0.51
C ALA A 135 -7.61 19.73 1.50
N ILE A 136 -8.89 19.44 1.78
CA ILE A 136 -9.67 20.19 2.78
C ILE A 136 -9.03 20.09 4.16
N SER A 137 -8.63 18.87 4.58
CA SER A 137 -7.97 18.65 5.86
C SER A 137 -6.65 19.41 5.97
N ALA A 138 -5.84 19.42 4.91
CA ALA A 138 -4.59 20.18 4.84
C ALA A 138 -4.84 21.68 5.00
N VAL A 139 -5.85 22.23 4.30
CA VAL A 139 -6.23 23.65 4.44
C VAL A 139 -6.65 23.95 5.87
N CYS A 140 -7.49 23.13 6.49
CA CYS A 140 -7.91 23.32 7.89
C CYS A 140 -6.73 23.29 8.86
N ILE A 141 -5.77 22.38 8.68
CA ILE A 141 -4.55 22.31 9.49
C ILE A 141 -3.71 23.58 9.29
N TYR A 142 -3.53 24.05 8.08
CA TYR A 142 -2.76 25.27 7.80
C TYR A 142 -3.42 26.52 8.37
N VAL A 143 -4.73 26.62 8.28
CA VAL A 143 -5.51 27.69 8.92
C VAL A 143 -5.33 27.65 10.44
N TYR A 144 -5.46 26.48 11.05
CA TYR A 144 -5.23 26.29 12.49
C TYR A 144 -3.82 26.74 12.90
N ILE A 145 -2.79 26.34 12.17
CA ILE A 145 -1.39 26.74 12.41
C ILE A 145 -1.26 28.26 12.32
N GLY A 146 -1.92 28.88 11.33
CA GLY A 146 -1.93 30.34 11.15
C GLY A 146 -2.51 31.08 12.35
N PHE A 147 -3.65 30.64 12.86
CA PHE A 147 -4.26 31.23 14.06
C PHE A 147 -3.45 30.96 15.33
N ARG A 148 -2.95 29.75 15.51
CA ARG A 148 -2.20 29.31 16.70
C ARG A 148 -0.87 30.02 16.86
N PHE A 149 -0.18 30.31 15.74
CA PHE A 149 1.15 30.91 15.72
C PHE A 149 1.17 32.30 15.08
N ARG A 150 0.04 33.02 15.17
CA ARG A 150 -0.11 34.36 14.58
C ARG A 150 0.99 35.34 14.98
N ASP A 151 1.40 35.32 16.25
CA ASP A 151 2.41 36.21 16.81
C ASP A 151 3.85 35.82 16.44
N TYR A 152 4.02 34.76 15.68
CA TYR A 152 5.30 34.23 15.22
C TYR A 152 5.35 34.25 13.69
N SER A 153 6.56 34.09 13.12
CA SER A 153 6.74 33.97 11.67
C SER A 153 6.01 32.78 11.08
N PHE A 154 4.69 32.93 10.85
CA PHE A 154 3.80 31.88 10.29
C PHE A 154 4.42 31.19 9.08
N GLY A 155 4.91 31.97 8.09
CA GLY A 155 5.50 31.38 6.88
C GLY A 155 6.71 30.48 7.15
N LYS A 156 7.55 30.81 8.13
CA LYS A 156 8.70 29.96 8.51
C LYS A 156 8.25 28.66 9.17
N ILE A 157 7.21 28.72 9.99
CA ILE A 157 6.65 27.53 10.66
C ILE A 157 6.02 26.61 9.61
N LEU A 158 5.22 27.17 8.72
CA LEU A 158 4.57 26.43 7.65
C LEU A 158 5.60 25.77 6.72
N LEU A 159 6.60 26.52 6.27
CA LEU A 159 7.67 25.97 5.43
C LEU A 159 8.41 24.83 6.14
N SER A 160 8.72 25.01 7.42
CA SER A 160 9.41 23.97 8.21
C SER A 160 8.60 22.69 8.34
N ILE A 161 7.29 22.79 8.62
CA ILE A 161 6.40 21.60 8.69
C ILE A 161 6.35 20.93 7.34
N THR A 162 6.12 21.69 6.27
CA THR A 162 6.02 21.12 4.91
C THR A 162 7.31 20.42 4.49
N CYS A 163 8.47 21.02 4.74
CA CYS A 163 9.76 20.39 4.45
C CYS A 163 9.96 19.11 5.24
N ASN A 164 9.60 19.09 6.53
CA ASN A 164 9.72 17.89 7.35
C ASN A 164 8.82 16.76 6.79
N ILE A 165 7.55 17.05 6.50
CA ILE A 165 6.61 16.08 5.91
C ILE A 165 7.19 15.50 4.61
N ILE A 166 7.69 16.35 3.71
CA ILE A 166 8.27 15.89 2.44
C ILE A 166 9.44 14.92 2.67
N VAL A 167 10.34 15.25 3.61
CA VAL A 167 11.49 14.40 3.93
C VAL A 167 11.04 13.08 4.54
N THR A 168 10.12 13.12 5.50
CA THR A 168 9.60 11.91 6.17
C THR A 168 8.88 11.00 5.16
N GLU A 169 8.02 11.58 4.31
CA GLU A 169 7.32 10.81 3.28
C GLU A 169 8.29 10.24 2.22
N ALA A 170 9.35 10.96 1.88
CA ALA A 170 10.40 10.44 1.00
C ALA A 170 11.14 9.24 1.63
N ILE A 171 11.41 9.27 2.93
CA ILE A 171 11.99 8.14 3.68
C ILE A 171 11.03 6.96 3.66
N VAL A 172 9.75 7.17 3.99
CA VAL A 172 8.74 6.12 4.04
C VAL A 172 8.55 5.48 2.66
N LEU A 173 8.43 6.27 1.60
CA LEU A 173 8.36 5.77 0.22
C LEU A 173 9.61 4.96 -0.17
N SER A 174 10.79 5.40 0.25
CA SER A 174 12.03 4.67 0.00
C SER A 174 12.05 3.31 0.70
N LEU A 175 11.59 3.25 1.95
CA LEU A 175 11.45 1.99 2.68
C LEU A 175 10.42 1.06 2.04
N ILE A 176 9.26 1.59 1.62
CA ILE A 176 8.23 0.84 0.90
C ILE A 176 8.82 0.23 -0.39
N ALA A 177 9.60 1.02 -1.14
CA ALA A 177 10.21 0.56 -2.38
C ALA A 177 11.27 -0.52 -2.15
N ILE A 178 12.18 -0.31 -1.18
CA ILE A 178 13.25 -1.25 -0.84
C ILE A 178 12.69 -2.56 -0.29
N CYS A 179 11.74 -2.49 0.66
CA CYS A 179 11.09 -3.66 1.25
C CYS A 179 10.05 -4.31 0.33
N ARG A 180 9.82 -3.75 -0.86
CA ARG A 180 8.83 -4.25 -1.82
C ARG A 180 7.42 -4.36 -1.24
N ILE A 181 7.06 -3.47 -0.32
CA ILE A 181 5.72 -3.40 0.25
C ILE A 181 4.72 -3.04 -0.87
N PRO A 182 3.57 -3.72 -0.97
CA PRO A 182 2.62 -3.45 -2.04
C PRO A 182 2.02 -2.05 -1.92
N ALA A 183 2.08 -1.28 -3.03
CA ALA A 183 1.48 0.05 -3.14
C ALA A 183 -0.05 -0.09 -3.28
N ASN A 184 -0.75 -0.20 -2.17
CA ASN A 184 -2.20 -0.34 -2.08
C ASN A 184 -2.84 0.79 -1.24
N ARG A 185 -4.16 0.73 -1.04
CA ARG A 185 -4.89 1.70 -0.23
C ARG A 185 -4.39 1.77 1.21
N VAL A 186 -4.06 0.62 1.81
CA VAL A 186 -3.57 0.54 3.20
C VAL A 186 -2.25 1.28 3.34
N THR A 187 -1.32 1.06 2.42
CA THR A 187 -0.02 1.75 2.38
C THR A 187 -0.21 3.27 2.27
N PHE A 188 -1.15 3.72 1.44
CA PHE A 188 -1.47 5.14 1.31
C PHE A 188 -2.01 5.74 2.62
N PHE A 189 -2.97 5.09 3.27
CA PHE A 189 -3.49 5.57 4.56
C PHE A 189 -2.44 5.54 5.66
N MET A 190 -1.53 4.58 5.65
CA MET A 190 -0.40 4.53 6.58
C MET A 190 0.51 5.76 6.41
N MET A 191 0.82 6.17 5.18
CA MET A 191 1.58 7.39 4.89
C MET A 191 0.86 8.62 5.42
N VAL A 192 -0.43 8.77 5.12
CA VAL A 192 -1.24 9.89 5.64
C VAL A 192 -1.24 9.93 7.18
N ALA A 193 -1.35 8.77 7.83
CA ALA A 193 -1.29 8.70 9.30
C ALA A 193 0.07 9.14 9.85
N ILE A 194 1.17 8.75 9.21
CA ILE A 194 2.53 9.18 9.59
C ILE A 194 2.67 10.71 9.46
N ALA A 195 2.20 11.29 8.36
CA ALA A 195 2.21 12.75 8.16
C ALA A 195 1.42 13.48 9.25
N LEU A 196 0.24 12.97 9.65
CA LEU A 196 -0.58 13.55 10.71
C LEU A 196 0.14 13.50 12.07
N VAL A 197 0.73 12.36 12.42
CA VAL A 197 1.51 12.21 13.66
C VAL A 197 2.68 13.17 13.67
N GLU A 198 3.39 13.34 12.57
CA GLU A 198 4.51 14.27 12.45
C GLU A 198 4.06 15.72 12.69
N ILE A 199 2.95 16.13 12.10
CA ILE A 199 2.38 17.46 12.32
C ILE A 199 2.10 17.68 13.81
N ILE A 200 1.46 16.73 14.48
CA ILE A 200 1.12 16.83 15.91
C ILE A 200 2.40 16.94 16.76
N VAL A 201 3.37 16.08 16.52
CA VAL A 201 4.66 16.09 17.25
C VAL A 201 5.39 17.42 17.05
N TYR A 202 5.42 17.93 15.81
CA TYR A 202 6.05 19.21 15.51
C TYR A 202 5.36 20.36 16.24
N LEU A 203 4.02 20.39 16.26
CA LEU A 203 3.25 21.44 16.93
C LEU A 203 3.50 21.44 18.45
N ILE A 204 3.52 20.26 19.07
CA ILE A 204 3.83 20.11 20.50
C ILE A 204 5.25 20.60 20.80
N TYR A 205 6.23 20.17 19.99
CA TYR A 205 7.62 20.63 20.14
C TYR A 205 7.74 22.14 20.04
N LYS A 206 7.06 22.76 19.07
CA LYS A 206 7.10 24.19 18.83
C LYS A 206 6.45 24.96 19.97
N ASP A 207 5.28 24.53 20.45
CA ASP A 207 4.60 25.12 21.60
C ASP A 207 5.48 25.11 22.86
N ASN A 208 6.13 23.97 23.14
CA ASN A 208 7.02 23.85 24.29
C ASN A 208 8.24 24.77 24.17
N LYS A 209 8.83 24.88 22.99
CA LYS A 209 9.95 25.80 22.75
C LYS A 209 9.56 27.26 22.97
N ILE A 210 8.37 27.65 22.54
CA ILE A 210 7.84 29.01 22.72
C ILE A 210 7.59 29.31 24.18
N LYS A 211 6.96 28.38 24.92
CA LYS A 211 6.74 28.53 26.36
C LYS A 211 8.03 28.70 27.15
N ASN A 212 9.06 27.94 26.81
CA ASN A 212 10.37 27.99 27.48
C ASN A 212 11.19 29.25 27.13
N SER A 213 10.89 29.91 26.01
CA SER A 213 11.56 31.18 25.65
C SER A 213 10.92 32.41 26.29
N LYS A 214 9.73 32.28 26.90
CA LYS A 214 9.02 33.33 27.62
C LYS A 214 9.26 33.31 29.14
N LYS A 215 9.92 32.25 29.63
CA LYS A 215 10.45 32.18 31.00
C LYS A 215 11.89 32.67 31.09
#